data_63b7fd9143320dc5952b6c1b2e1d7462
#
_entry.id   63b7fd9143320dc5952b6c1b2e1d7462
#
_cell.length_a   1.000
_cell.length_b   1.000
_cell.length_c   1.000
_cell.angle_alpha   90.00
_cell.angle_beta   90.00
_cell.angle_gamma   90.00
#
_symmetry.space_group_name_H-M   'P 1'
#
loop_
_entity.id
_entity.type
_entity.pdbx_description
1 polymer ?
#
loop_
_entity_poly.entity_id
_entity_poly.type
_entity_poly.pdbx_seq_one_letter_code
_entity_poly.pdbx_strand_id
1 'polypeptide(L)'
;NEIQNSLVPILRKYGVSQAWVFGSYARHEAGSDSDVDILLKGFEGKDLFAFGALYSDITAGLGKEVDIVNAEDLHRSINDPLTRRFIRRIKQDRVLIYEKN
;
A
#
# COMPACT_ATOMS: atom_id res chain seq x y z
N ASN A 1 -5.45 -14.25 1.35
CA ASN A 1 -5.49 -14.09 2.81
C ASN A 1 -6.52 -13.02 3.19
N GLU A 2 -6.69 -12.78 4.48
CA GLU A 2 -7.71 -11.84 4.96
C GLU A 2 -7.47 -10.41 4.48
N ILE A 3 -6.23 -9.97 4.49
CA ILE A 3 -5.88 -8.63 4.03
C ILE A 3 -6.22 -8.49 2.55
N GLN A 4 -5.80 -9.44 1.74
CA GLN A 4 -6.07 -9.41 0.31
C GLN A 4 -7.57 -9.42 0.01
N ASN A 5 -8.31 -10.30 0.68
CA ASN A 5 -9.74 -10.42 0.47
C ASN A 5 -10.49 -9.14 0.82
N SER A 6 -10.05 -8.45 1.88
CA SER A 6 -10.67 -7.19 2.29
C SER A 6 -10.33 -6.05 1.34
N LEU A 7 -9.11 -6.03 0.80
CA LEU A 7 -8.61 -4.90 0.02
C LEU A 7 -8.97 -4.95 -1.47
N VAL A 8 -9.06 -6.14 -2.05
CA VAL A 8 -9.27 -6.25 -3.51
C VAL A 8 -10.49 -5.46 -4.01
N PRO A 9 -11.67 -5.58 -3.38
CA PRO A 9 -12.83 -4.82 -3.85
C PRO A 9 -12.61 -3.31 -3.76
N ILE A 10 -11.94 -2.85 -2.70
CA ILE A 10 -11.68 -1.43 -2.48
C ILE A 10 -10.69 -0.91 -3.54
N LEU A 11 -9.61 -1.63 -3.77
CA LEU A 11 -8.60 -1.22 -4.75
C LEU A 11 -9.19 -1.18 -6.15
N ARG A 12 -10.05 -2.13 -6.48
CA ARG A 12 -10.74 -2.15 -7.76
C ARG A 12 -11.67 -0.93 -7.93
N LYS A 13 -12.41 -0.61 -6.88
CA LYS A 13 -13.33 0.54 -6.87
C LYS A 13 -12.60 1.85 -7.20
N TYR A 14 -11.39 2.01 -6.67
CA TYR A 14 -10.62 3.24 -6.84
C TYR A 14 -9.68 3.23 -8.05
N GLY A 15 -9.68 2.15 -8.82
CA GLY A 15 -8.93 2.10 -10.07
C GLY A 15 -7.42 2.00 -9.91
N VAL A 16 -6.96 1.49 -8.77
CA VAL A 16 -5.53 1.26 -8.53
C VAL A 16 -5.02 0.21 -9.52
N SER A 17 -3.80 0.37 -10.03
CA SER A 17 -3.22 -0.58 -10.98
C SER A 17 -2.61 -1.79 -10.29
N GLN A 18 -1.85 -1.57 -9.23
CA GLN A 18 -1.21 -2.64 -8.46
C GLN A 18 -1.11 -2.24 -7.00
N ALA A 19 -1.12 -3.22 -6.13
CA ALA A 19 -0.91 -3.00 -4.70
C ALA A 19 -0.12 -4.15 -4.09
N TRP A 20 0.75 -3.80 -3.14
CA TRP A 20 1.57 -4.76 -2.40
C TRP A 20 1.44 -4.47 -0.92
N VAL A 21 1.56 -5.53 -0.11
CA VAL A 21 1.80 -5.40 1.33
C VAL A 21 3.30 -5.56 1.53
N PHE A 22 3.89 -4.72 2.38
CA PHE A 22 5.30 -4.85 2.75
C PHE A 22 5.43 -4.72 4.27
N GLY A 23 6.66 -4.72 4.78
CA GLY A 23 6.90 -4.57 6.20
C GLY A 23 6.54 -5.82 6.99
N SER A 24 6.14 -5.63 8.26
CA SER A 24 5.96 -6.74 9.20
C SER A 24 4.93 -7.77 8.75
N TYR A 25 3.83 -7.33 8.15
CA TYR A 25 2.82 -8.27 7.65
C TYR A 25 3.36 -9.14 6.52
N ALA A 26 4.16 -8.54 5.62
CA ALA A 26 4.75 -9.28 4.51
C ALA A 26 5.77 -10.31 5.01
N ARG A 27 6.46 -10.00 6.11
CA ARG A 27 7.47 -10.89 6.71
C ARG A 27 6.89 -11.90 7.70
N HIS A 28 5.57 -11.89 7.91
CA HIS A 28 4.90 -12.74 8.91
C HIS A 28 5.40 -12.48 10.33
N GLU A 29 5.73 -11.22 10.63
CA GLU A 29 6.24 -10.79 11.94
C GLU A 29 5.27 -9.86 12.65
N ALA A 30 4.09 -9.63 12.08
CA ALA A 30 3.15 -8.67 12.64
C ALA A 30 2.47 -9.19 13.90
N GLY A 31 2.38 -8.33 14.91
CA GLY A 31 1.55 -8.58 16.08
C GLY A 31 0.16 -7.97 15.91
N SER A 32 -0.66 -8.09 16.95
CA SER A 32 -2.03 -7.58 16.92
C SER A 32 -2.10 -6.06 16.76
N ASP A 33 -1.05 -5.35 17.21
CA ASP A 33 -1.00 -3.89 17.16
C ASP A 33 -0.18 -3.35 15.98
N SER A 34 0.29 -4.22 15.10
CA SER A 34 1.10 -3.79 13.95
C SER A 34 0.24 -3.10 12.90
N ASP A 35 0.77 -2.02 12.33
CA ASP A 35 0.15 -1.35 11.19
C ASP A 35 0.34 -2.18 9.93
N VAL A 36 -0.59 -2.05 9.00
CA VAL A 36 -0.47 -2.68 7.69
C VAL A 36 0.17 -1.67 6.73
N ASP A 37 1.30 -2.05 6.15
CA ASP A 37 2.03 -1.22 5.20
C ASP A 37 1.65 -1.60 3.78
N ILE A 38 1.15 -0.64 3.01
CA ILE A 38 0.62 -0.88 1.66
C ILE A 38 1.32 0.03 0.68
N LEU A 39 1.82 -0.55 -0.41
CA LEU A 39 2.37 0.20 -1.54
C LEU A 39 1.37 0.15 -2.68
N LEU A 40 1.03 1.33 -3.21
CA LEU A 40 0.10 1.45 -4.34
C LEU A 40 0.82 1.96 -5.57
N LYS A 41 0.40 1.48 -6.73
CA LYS A 41 0.81 2.00 -8.02
C LYS A 41 -0.43 2.27 -8.86
N GLY A 42 -0.42 3.38 -9.60
CA GLY A 42 -1.53 3.71 -10.49
C GLY A 42 -2.62 4.52 -9.83
N PHE A 43 -2.30 5.19 -8.70
CA PHE A 43 -3.22 6.12 -8.06
C PHE A 43 -2.80 7.58 -8.31
N GLU A 44 -1.91 7.77 -9.28
CA GLU A 44 -1.39 9.07 -9.67
C GLU A 44 -2.50 9.94 -10.28
N GLY A 45 -2.42 11.24 -10.04
CA GLY A 45 -3.38 12.19 -10.61
C GLY A 45 -4.69 12.30 -9.86
N LYS A 46 -4.86 11.55 -8.80
CA LYS A 46 -6.06 11.66 -7.96
C LYS A 46 -5.89 12.80 -6.96
N ASP A 47 -7.00 13.44 -6.61
CA ASP A 47 -6.94 14.54 -5.65
C ASP A 47 -6.88 14.01 -4.21
N LEU A 48 -6.68 14.95 -3.29
CA LEU A 48 -6.56 14.62 -1.87
C LEU A 48 -7.84 13.99 -1.32
N PHE A 49 -9.01 14.41 -1.82
CA PHE A 49 -10.28 13.85 -1.37
C PHE A 49 -10.41 12.39 -1.78
N ALA A 50 -9.98 12.05 -3.00
CA ALA A 50 -10.00 10.66 -3.47
C ALA A 50 -9.05 9.81 -2.63
N PHE A 51 -7.86 10.33 -2.30
CA PHE A 51 -6.92 9.61 -1.44
C PHE A 51 -7.51 9.40 -0.05
N GLY A 52 -8.13 10.44 0.53
CA GLY A 52 -8.75 10.33 1.84
C GLY A 52 -9.86 9.29 1.87
N ALA A 53 -10.67 9.22 0.82
CA ALA A 53 -11.73 8.23 0.70
C ALA A 53 -11.16 6.81 0.62
N LEU A 54 -10.10 6.62 -0.18
CA LEU A 54 -9.41 5.34 -0.27
C LEU A 54 -8.85 4.91 1.09
N TYR A 55 -8.16 5.83 1.76
CA TYR A 55 -7.58 5.57 3.08
C TYR A 55 -8.67 5.16 4.07
N SER A 56 -9.77 5.91 4.09
CA SER A 56 -10.89 5.63 5.00
C SER A 56 -11.51 4.26 4.74
N ASP A 57 -11.72 3.92 3.47
CA ASP A 57 -12.29 2.62 3.12
C ASP A 57 -11.36 1.48 3.50
N ILE A 58 -10.06 1.65 3.29
CA ILE A 58 -9.07 0.61 3.64
C ILE A 58 -9.02 0.40 5.15
N THR A 59 -8.95 1.48 5.94
CA THR A 59 -8.90 1.36 7.39
C THR A 59 -10.18 0.72 7.94
N ALA A 60 -11.33 1.10 7.40
CA ALA A 60 -12.60 0.52 7.81
C ALA A 60 -12.67 -0.97 7.43
N GLY A 61 -12.19 -1.32 6.24
CA GLY A 61 -12.23 -2.70 5.76
C GLY A 61 -11.31 -3.63 6.54
N LEU A 62 -10.15 -3.13 6.97
CA LEU A 62 -9.18 -3.93 7.72
C LEU A 62 -9.40 -3.88 9.22
N GLY A 63 -10.04 -2.82 9.73
CA GLY A 63 -10.14 -2.61 11.17
C GLY A 63 -8.80 -2.37 11.84
N LYS A 64 -7.82 -1.82 11.10
CA LYS A 64 -6.46 -1.59 11.57
C LYS A 64 -5.94 -0.29 11.00
N GLU A 65 -4.94 0.27 11.66
CA GLU A 65 -4.19 1.39 11.10
C GLU A 65 -3.40 0.93 9.89
N VAL A 66 -3.31 1.79 8.89
CA VAL A 66 -2.56 1.48 7.66
C VAL A 66 -1.62 2.62 7.33
N ASP A 67 -0.48 2.28 6.74
CA ASP A 67 0.43 3.24 6.13
C ASP A 67 0.40 3.00 4.63
N ILE A 68 0.00 4.02 3.88
CA ILE A 68 -0.10 3.91 2.43
C ILE A 68 0.99 4.73 1.77
N VAL A 69 1.75 4.09 0.90
CA VAL A 69 2.83 4.70 0.14
C VAL A 69 2.48 4.60 -1.34
N ASN A 70 2.55 5.73 -2.05
CA ASN A 70 2.36 5.74 -3.49
C ASN A 70 3.71 5.57 -4.19
N ALA A 71 3.79 4.60 -5.09
CA ALA A 71 5.02 4.31 -5.83
C ALA A 71 5.51 5.54 -6.61
N GLU A 72 4.58 6.32 -7.16
CA GLU A 72 4.90 7.53 -7.91
C GLU A 72 5.60 8.58 -7.03
N ASP A 73 5.16 8.70 -5.78
CA ASP A 73 5.80 9.63 -4.83
C ASP A 73 7.21 9.19 -4.49
N LEU A 74 7.43 7.90 -4.33
CA LEU A 74 8.78 7.37 -4.10
C LEU A 74 9.69 7.67 -5.29
N HIS A 75 9.16 7.53 -6.50
CA HIS A 75 9.93 7.78 -7.71
C HIS A 75 10.37 9.25 -7.80
N ARG A 76 9.51 10.19 -7.39
CA ARG A 76 9.87 11.61 -7.38
C ARG A 76 11.05 11.91 -6.47
N SER A 77 11.24 11.13 -5.43
CA SER A 77 12.33 11.31 -4.45
C SER A 77 13.48 10.34 -4.67
N ILE A 78 13.59 9.76 -5.86
CA ILE A 78 14.55 8.69 -6.16
C ILE A 78 16.00 9.10 -5.96
N ASN A 79 16.30 10.42 -6.02
CA ASN A 79 17.67 10.92 -5.85
C ASN A 79 18.08 11.01 -4.37
N ASP A 80 17.14 10.88 -3.44
CA ASP A 80 17.44 10.88 -2.01
C ASP A 80 17.95 9.49 -1.61
N PRO A 81 19.14 9.39 -1.01
CA PRO A 81 19.69 8.09 -0.58
C PRO A 81 18.79 7.34 0.39
N LEU A 82 18.08 8.05 1.29
CA LEU A 82 17.15 7.40 2.22
C LEU A 82 15.96 6.81 1.50
N THR A 83 15.46 7.52 0.49
CA THR A 83 14.37 7.01 -0.34
C THR A 83 14.80 5.75 -1.09
N ARG A 84 16.01 5.75 -1.68
CA ARG A 84 16.52 4.56 -2.38
C ARG A 84 16.67 3.37 -1.45
N ARG A 85 17.12 3.60 -0.22
CA ARG A 85 17.24 2.53 0.78
C ARG A 85 15.86 1.96 1.13
N PHE A 86 14.89 2.84 1.32
CA PHE A 86 13.51 2.44 1.62
C PHE A 86 12.92 1.61 0.48
N ILE A 87 13.11 2.04 -0.76
CA ILE A 87 12.65 1.29 -1.93
C ILE A 87 13.25 -0.11 -1.97
N ARG A 88 14.55 -0.24 -1.69
CA ARG A 88 15.20 -1.55 -1.67
C ARG A 88 14.58 -2.47 -0.62
N ARG A 89 14.28 -1.92 0.57
CA ARG A 89 13.64 -2.69 1.64
C ARG A 89 12.26 -3.16 1.23
N ILE A 90 11.47 -2.26 0.63
CA ILE A 90 10.15 -2.63 0.13
C ILE A 90 10.25 -3.77 -0.88
N LYS A 91 11.17 -3.67 -1.84
CA LYS A 91 11.32 -4.68 -2.88
C LYS A 91 11.72 -6.05 -2.33
N GLN A 92 12.43 -6.10 -1.21
CA GLN A 92 12.81 -7.35 -0.57
C GLN A 92 11.62 -8.04 0.09
N ASP A 93 10.72 -7.25 0.67
CA ASP A 93 9.65 -7.77 1.51
C ASP A 93 8.30 -7.88 0.82
N ARG A 94 8.05 -7.07 -0.19
CA ARG A 94 6.69 -6.85 -0.71
C ARG A 94 6.07 -8.11 -1.29
N VAL A 95 4.77 -8.25 -1.04
CA VAL A 95 3.94 -9.32 -1.59
C VAL A 95 2.82 -8.67 -2.39
N LEU A 96 2.69 -9.04 -3.66
CA LEU A 96 1.64 -8.52 -4.52
C LEU A 96 0.29 -9.05 -4.03
N ILE A 97 -0.66 -8.13 -3.80
CA ILE A 97 -2.01 -8.49 -3.37
C ILE A 97 -3.08 -8.14 -4.39
N TYR A 98 -2.77 -7.26 -5.33
CA TYR A 98 -3.75 -6.84 -6.34
C TYR A 98 -3.03 -6.38 -7.61
N GLU A 99 -3.57 -6.80 -8.73
CA GLU A 99 -3.13 -6.33 -10.04
C GLU A 99 -4.34 -6.21 -10.95
N LYS A 100 -4.49 -5.04 -11.55
CA LYS A 100 -5.60 -4.78 -12.46
C LYS A 100 -5.34 -5.46 -13.80
N ASN A 101 -6.35 -6.09 -14.33
CA ASN A 101 -6.28 -6.71 -15.66
C ASN A 101 -6.51 -5.69 -16.77
#